data_c4e8189a82fb130dfa713108a73b23f5
#
_entry.id   c4e8189a82fb130dfa713108a73b23f5
#
_cell.length_a   1.000
_cell.length_b   1.000
_cell.length_c   1.000
_cell.angle_alpha   90.00
_cell.angle_beta   90.00
_cell.angle_gamma   90.00
#
_symmetry.space_group_name_H-M   'P 1'
#
loop_
_entity.id
_entity.type
_entity.pdbx_description
1 polymer ?
#
loop_
_entity_poly.entity_id
_entity_poly.type
_entity_poly.pdbx_seq_one_letter_code
_entity_poly.pdbx_strand_id
1 'polypeptide(L)'
;MKKYIVLALCLMLAITVVMHNRPPQEAATPTPEVPSGEPPVVMPDPPEVNEPLPVVENANELGRVPILMYHRIVAEEGEWARSIENFRNDLKNLYERGYTLVNLSDFYDGKAQVPPGRSPVVLTFDDSTRGQFNYLLDAAGEKYIDPDCAVGILLDAYARWPELGLAGTFFLNGNPFGQSEYWQEKLKHMVDLGFELGSHTFSHPFFNRITDEEIRADIVKLQLQVWQAVPGYHIRALALPYGIAPRDRTVAVSGSHDGVSFNHSYLMEVGAEPAFAPDHVRHNPLSMPRIAATDELLSRWLDWLDGPLRRYISDGNPDVLTYPDELQEQIKKTP
;
A
#
# COMPACT_ATOMS: atom_id res chain seq x y z
N MET A 1 6.06 74.59 -19.41
CA MET A 1 4.95 75.00 -18.60
C MET A 1 3.66 74.40 -19.12
N LYS A 2 3.52 73.04 -19.23
CA LYS A 2 2.31 72.34 -19.65
C LYS A 2 2.14 70.97 -18.99
N LYS A 3 2.74 70.73 -17.81
CA LYS A 3 2.65 69.40 -17.10
C LYS A 3 2.08 69.50 -15.68
N TYR A 4 1.54 70.60 -15.24
CA TYR A 4 1.02 70.76 -13.86
C TYR A 4 -0.46 71.13 -13.76
N ILE A 5 -1.24 71.04 -14.86
CA ILE A 5 -2.67 71.39 -14.87
C ILE A 5 -3.59 70.14 -14.86
N VAL A 6 -3.08 68.95 -15.04
CA VAL A 6 -3.90 67.70 -15.07
C VAL A 6 -4.06 67.06 -13.69
N LEU A 7 -3.25 67.44 -12.67
CA LEU A 7 -3.30 66.80 -11.34
C LEU A 7 -4.23 67.48 -10.33
N ALA A 8 -4.83 68.64 -10.66
CA ALA A 8 -5.72 69.37 -9.75
C ALA A 8 -7.22 69.17 -9.98
N LEU A 9 -7.63 68.43 -11.06
CA LEU A 9 -9.05 68.19 -11.36
C LEU A 9 -9.55 66.83 -10.91
N CYS A 10 -8.69 65.88 -10.49
CA CYS A 10 -9.07 64.58 -9.97
C CYS A 10 -9.31 64.52 -8.46
N LEU A 11 -9.00 65.60 -7.70
CA LEU A 11 -9.12 65.58 -6.25
C LEU A 11 -10.39 66.28 -5.70
N MET A 12 -11.24 66.86 -6.56
CA MET A 12 -12.49 67.54 -6.14
C MET A 12 -13.75 66.73 -6.47
N LEU A 13 -13.69 65.54 -7.05
CA LEU A 13 -14.87 64.70 -7.34
C LEU A 13 -15.03 63.54 -6.38
N ALA A 14 -14.17 63.41 -5.35
CA ALA A 14 -14.19 62.28 -4.41
C ALA A 14 -14.85 62.59 -3.04
N ILE A 15 -15.42 63.77 -2.80
CA ILE A 15 -15.95 64.15 -1.48
C ILE A 15 -17.48 64.30 -1.45
N THR A 16 -18.22 64.12 -2.54
CA THR A 16 -19.67 64.39 -2.56
C THR A 16 -20.56 63.14 -2.78
N VAL A 17 -20.06 61.91 -2.66
CA VAL A 17 -20.85 60.66 -2.85
C VAL A 17 -20.84 59.76 -1.59
N VAL A 18 -20.54 60.28 -0.41
CA VAL A 18 -20.56 59.41 0.83
C VAL A 18 -21.78 59.61 1.71
N MET A 19 -22.81 60.35 1.29
CA MET A 19 -24.04 60.50 2.07
C MET A 19 -25.31 60.21 1.27
N HIS A 20 -25.54 59.03 0.78
CA HIS A 20 -26.89 58.50 0.46
C HIS A 20 -26.85 57.13 -0.20
N ASN A 21 -26.52 56.07 0.56
CA ASN A 21 -26.99 54.76 0.23
C ASN A 21 -26.84 53.86 1.50
N ARG A 22 -27.88 53.82 2.31
CA ARG A 22 -28.12 52.65 3.16
C ARG A 22 -28.69 51.57 2.22
N PRO A 23 -28.03 50.37 2.15
CA PRO A 23 -28.64 49.27 1.44
C PRO A 23 -29.92 48.79 2.18
N PRO A 24 -30.97 48.35 1.49
CA PRO A 24 -32.13 47.77 2.09
C PRO A 24 -31.73 46.51 2.85
N GLN A 25 -32.31 46.31 4.02
CA GLN A 25 -32.17 45.14 4.84
C GLN A 25 -32.70 43.93 4.05
N GLU A 26 -31.78 43.11 3.54
CA GLU A 26 -32.10 41.86 2.88
C GLU A 26 -32.76 40.92 3.91
N ALA A 27 -34.00 40.50 3.58
CA ALA A 27 -34.67 39.46 4.35
C ALA A 27 -33.84 38.18 4.30
N ALA A 28 -33.59 37.60 5.46
CA ALA A 28 -32.87 36.35 5.58
C ALA A 28 -33.52 35.27 4.73
N THR A 29 -32.87 34.87 3.68
CA THR A 29 -33.20 33.64 2.91
C THR A 29 -32.94 32.43 3.84
N PRO A 30 -33.88 31.50 3.94
CA PRO A 30 -33.64 30.30 4.71
C PRO A 30 -32.45 29.54 4.14
N THR A 31 -31.46 29.23 4.98
CA THR A 31 -30.34 28.36 4.67
C THR A 31 -30.92 27.02 4.18
N PRO A 32 -30.50 26.51 2.99
CA PRO A 32 -30.92 25.17 2.59
C PRO A 32 -30.37 24.19 3.62
N GLU A 33 -31.24 23.35 4.18
CA GLU A 33 -30.83 22.20 4.99
C GLU A 33 -29.94 21.33 4.12
N VAL A 34 -28.67 21.19 4.53
CA VAL A 34 -27.74 20.20 4.00
C VAL A 34 -28.36 18.84 4.35
N PRO A 35 -28.63 17.95 3.37
CA PRO A 35 -29.04 16.59 3.70
C PRO A 35 -27.93 16.00 4.57
N SER A 36 -28.31 15.49 5.74
CA SER A 36 -27.43 14.76 6.63
C SER A 36 -26.80 13.63 5.83
N GLY A 37 -25.49 13.76 5.57
CA GLY A 37 -24.73 12.69 4.96
C GLY A 37 -24.93 11.41 5.76
N GLU A 38 -25.04 10.30 5.07
CA GLU A 38 -25.04 8.98 5.71
C GLU A 38 -23.87 8.92 6.70
N PRO A 39 -24.10 8.39 7.91
CA PRO A 39 -23.02 8.25 8.87
C PRO A 39 -21.88 7.40 8.25
N PRO A 40 -20.60 7.68 8.57
CA PRO A 40 -19.50 6.86 8.11
C PRO A 40 -19.83 5.40 8.42
N VAL A 41 -19.59 4.52 7.46
CA VAL A 41 -19.71 3.06 7.65
C VAL A 41 -18.75 2.70 8.79
N VAL A 42 -19.28 2.60 9.99
CA VAL A 42 -18.55 2.06 11.13
C VAL A 42 -18.45 0.57 10.86
N MET A 43 -17.24 0.11 10.55
CA MET A 43 -16.96 -1.33 10.54
C MET A 43 -17.37 -1.87 11.90
N PRO A 44 -18.19 -2.91 11.98
CA PRO A 44 -18.51 -3.52 13.26
C PRO A 44 -17.21 -3.99 13.91
N ASP A 45 -17.07 -3.72 15.20
CA ASP A 45 -15.99 -4.32 15.99
C ASP A 45 -16.00 -5.84 15.74
N PRO A 46 -14.84 -6.46 15.56
CA PRO A 46 -14.78 -7.91 15.43
C PRO A 46 -15.46 -8.51 16.67
N PRO A 47 -16.30 -9.53 16.49
CA PRO A 47 -16.99 -10.16 17.61
C PRO A 47 -15.94 -10.63 18.64
N GLU A 48 -16.13 -10.27 19.93
CA GLU A 48 -15.38 -10.89 21.03
C GLU A 48 -15.70 -12.40 21.04
N VAL A 49 -14.84 -13.16 20.38
CA VAL A 49 -15.00 -14.62 20.36
C VAL A 49 -14.34 -15.17 21.60
N ASN A 50 -15.16 -15.41 22.63
CA ASN A 50 -14.79 -16.17 23.84
C ASN A 50 -14.86 -17.69 23.62
N GLU A 51 -14.90 -18.15 22.38
CA GLU A 51 -14.81 -19.58 22.08
C GLU A 51 -13.33 -19.99 21.99
N PRO A 52 -12.95 -21.17 22.54
CA PRO A 52 -11.60 -21.67 22.39
C PRO A 52 -11.26 -21.82 20.92
N LEU A 53 -10.08 -21.35 20.51
CA LEU A 53 -9.63 -21.49 19.13
C LEU A 53 -9.66 -22.96 18.68
N PRO A 54 -10.08 -23.26 17.46
CA PRO A 54 -10.08 -24.63 16.95
C PRO A 54 -8.64 -25.16 16.92
N VAL A 55 -8.47 -26.44 17.29
CA VAL A 55 -7.16 -27.11 17.21
C VAL A 55 -6.81 -27.34 15.74
N VAL A 56 -5.70 -26.77 15.29
CA VAL A 56 -5.16 -26.95 13.94
C VAL A 56 -4.04 -28.00 14.01
N GLU A 57 -4.35 -29.25 13.67
CA GLU A 57 -3.40 -30.37 13.80
C GLU A 57 -2.12 -30.22 12.94
N ASN A 58 -2.20 -29.50 11.84
CA ASN A 58 -1.10 -29.28 10.89
C ASN A 58 -0.55 -27.84 10.93
N ALA A 59 -0.73 -27.13 12.04
CA ALA A 59 -0.16 -25.79 12.20
C ALA A 59 1.35 -25.80 12.00
N ASN A 60 1.87 -24.80 11.30
CA ASN A 60 3.28 -24.68 10.97
C ASN A 60 3.67 -23.21 10.77
N GLU A 61 3.93 -22.48 11.81
CA GLU A 61 4.26 -21.05 11.75
C GLU A 61 5.75 -20.78 11.49
N LEU A 62 6.56 -21.83 11.27
CA LEU A 62 7.92 -21.74 10.73
C LEU A 62 7.96 -21.99 9.20
N GLY A 63 6.84 -22.27 8.57
CA GLY A 63 6.76 -22.52 7.14
C GLY A 63 7.09 -21.28 6.28
N ARG A 64 7.05 -21.48 4.97
CA ARG A 64 7.33 -20.43 3.98
C ARG A 64 6.08 -19.63 3.68
N VAL A 65 6.28 -18.34 3.38
CA VAL A 65 5.23 -17.37 3.05
C VAL A 65 5.45 -16.86 1.62
N PRO A 66 4.47 -17.02 0.72
CA PRO A 66 4.56 -16.43 -0.61
C PRO A 66 4.39 -14.91 -0.53
N ILE A 67 5.38 -14.17 -1.07
CA ILE A 67 5.31 -12.74 -1.33
C ILE A 67 5.24 -12.59 -2.84
N LEU A 68 4.08 -12.21 -3.36
CA LEU A 68 3.81 -12.13 -4.79
C LEU A 68 4.12 -10.72 -5.31
N MET A 69 4.82 -10.63 -6.42
CA MET A 69 5.25 -9.38 -7.02
C MET A 69 4.49 -9.11 -8.32
N TYR A 70 3.60 -8.14 -8.26
CA TYR A 70 2.86 -7.59 -9.40
C TYR A 70 3.45 -6.24 -9.81
N HIS A 71 3.24 -5.86 -11.07
CA HIS A 71 3.52 -4.52 -11.57
C HIS A 71 2.25 -3.93 -12.18
N ARG A 72 2.10 -3.98 -13.50
CA ARG A 72 0.91 -3.44 -14.17
C ARG A 72 -0.25 -4.43 -14.13
N ILE A 73 -1.45 -3.95 -13.78
CA ILE A 73 -2.70 -4.67 -13.99
C ILE A 73 -3.37 -4.04 -15.21
N VAL A 74 -3.53 -4.78 -16.28
CA VAL A 74 -3.95 -4.29 -17.60
C VAL A 74 -4.83 -5.33 -18.33
N ALA A 75 -5.39 -4.97 -19.51
CA ALA A 75 -6.26 -5.88 -20.22
C ALA A 75 -5.55 -7.14 -20.75
N GLU A 76 -4.29 -7.01 -21.18
CA GLU A 76 -3.53 -8.10 -21.82
C GLU A 76 -2.28 -8.45 -21.01
N GLU A 77 -2.00 -9.75 -20.91
CA GLU A 77 -0.79 -10.28 -20.28
C GLU A 77 0.47 -9.81 -21.01
N GLY A 78 1.56 -9.60 -20.28
CA GLY A 78 2.84 -9.21 -20.88
C GLY A 78 3.99 -9.22 -19.89
N GLU A 79 5.16 -8.83 -20.36
CA GLU A 79 6.31 -8.65 -19.48
C GLU A 79 6.00 -7.58 -18.43
N TRP A 80 6.18 -7.90 -17.18
CA TRP A 80 5.82 -7.03 -16.03
C TRP A 80 4.35 -6.54 -16.06
N ALA A 81 3.45 -7.36 -16.62
CA ALA A 81 2.03 -7.05 -16.70
C ALA A 81 1.19 -8.30 -16.44
N ARG A 82 0.28 -8.21 -15.49
CA ARG A 82 -0.71 -9.24 -15.22
C ARG A 82 -2.04 -8.79 -15.82
N SER A 83 -2.72 -9.69 -16.56
CA SER A 83 -4.03 -9.35 -17.07
C SER A 83 -5.05 -9.24 -15.95
N ILE A 84 -6.09 -8.40 -16.14
CA ILE A 84 -7.20 -8.23 -15.22
C ILE A 84 -7.85 -9.59 -14.90
N GLU A 85 -8.06 -10.41 -15.93
CA GLU A 85 -8.64 -11.75 -15.79
C GLU A 85 -7.74 -12.66 -14.94
N ASN A 86 -6.44 -12.70 -15.25
CA ASN A 86 -5.50 -13.53 -14.51
C ASN A 86 -5.32 -13.06 -13.07
N PHE A 87 -5.32 -11.75 -12.81
CA PHE A 87 -5.26 -11.26 -11.44
C PHE A 87 -6.52 -11.64 -10.62
N ARG A 88 -7.71 -11.61 -11.22
CA ARG A 88 -8.95 -12.13 -10.60
C ARG A 88 -8.83 -13.64 -10.31
N ASN A 89 -8.28 -14.40 -11.25
CA ASN A 89 -8.06 -15.84 -11.09
C ASN A 89 -7.01 -16.16 -10.01
N ASP A 90 -5.95 -15.34 -9.88
CA ASP A 90 -4.95 -15.46 -8.82
C ASP A 90 -5.60 -15.34 -7.43
N LEU A 91 -6.43 -14.31 -7.22
CA LEU A 91 -7.14 -14.11 -5.94
C LEU A 91 -8.09 -15.27 -5.62
N LYS A 92 -8.83 -15.76 -6.62
CA LYS A 92 -9.68 -16.93 -6.47
C LYS A 92 -8.87 -18.17 -6.07
N ASN A 93 -7.77 -18.45 -6.76
CA ASN A 93 -6.90 -19.59 -6.47
C ASN A 93 -6.28 -19.50 -5.07
N LEU A 94 -5.84 -18.30 -4.64
CA LEU A 94 -5.35 -18.07 -3.28
C LEU A 94 -6.43 -18.34 -2.24
N TYR A 95 -7.67 -17.86 -2.45
CA TYR A 95 -8.79 -18.12 -1.56
C TYR A 95 -9.08 -19.62 -1.45
N GLU A 96 -9.19 -20.32 -2.58
CA GLU A 96 -9.50 -21.77 -2.64
C GLU A 96 -8.40 -22.63 -2.00
N ARG A 97 -7.13 -22.16 -2.02
CA ARG A 97 -6.02 -22.82 -1.32
C ARG A 97 -5.91 -22.45 0.17
N GLY A 98 -6.84 -21.64 0.70
CA GLY A 98 -6.86 -21.26 2.12
C GLY A 98 -5.83 -20.18 2.50
N TYR A 99 -5.47 -19.29 1.58
CA TYR A 99 -4.64 -18.13 1.90
C TYR A 99 -5.48 -16.95 2.41
N THR A 100 -4.86 -16.12 3.27
CA THR A 100 -5.37 -14.82 3.73
C THR A 100 -4.35 -13.74 3.37
N LEU A 101 -4.83 -12.65 2.74
CA LEU A 101 -4.00 -11.50 2.40
C LEU A 101 -3.57 -10.77 3.66
N VAL A 102 -2.30 -10.41 3.74
CA VAL A 102 -1.73 -9.61 4.82
C VAL A 102 -0.81 -8.52 4.26
N ASN A 103 -0.71 -7.39 4.94
CA ASN A 103 0.31 -6.39 4.63
C ASN A 103 1.69 -6.90 5.05
N LEU A 104 2.72 -6.53 4.31
CA LEU A 104 4.08 -6.99 4.55
C LEU A 104 4.55 -6.68 5.97
N SER A 105 4.53 -5.40 6.35
CA SER A 105 5.02 -4.98 7.65
C SER A 105 4.20 -5.52 8.81
N ASP A 106 2.87 -5.56 8.66
CA ASP A 106 2.00 -6.06 9.72
C ASP A 106 2.24 -7.54 10.00
N PHE A 107 2.44 -8.35 8.96
CA PHE A 107 2.73 -9.76 9.13
C PHE A 107 4.11 -9.99 9.79
N TYR A 108 5.16 -9.38 9.24
CA TYR A 108 6.52 -9.59 9.75
C TYR A 108 6.80 -8.90 11.09
N ASP A 109 5.93 -7.99 11.54
CA ASP A 109 5.94 -7.40 12.89
C ASP A 109 5.10 -8.20 13.90
N GLY A 110 4.42 -9.27 13.49
CA GLY A 110 3.51 -10.05 14.33
C GLY A 110 2.20 -9.34 14.66
N LYS A 111 1.77 -8.37 13.83
CA LYS A 111 0.52 -7.62 14.02
C LYS A 111 -0.65 -8.14 13.20
N ALA A 112 -0.36 -8.84 12.09
CA ALA A 112 -1.39 -9.42 11.24
C ALA A 112 -2.01 -10.65 11.90
N GLN A 113 -3.34 -10.70 11.95
CA GLN A 113 -4.06 -11.89 12.38
C GLN A 113 -4.35 -12.79 11.17
N VAL A 114 -3.85 -14.01 11.22
CA VAL A 114 -4.13 -15.05 10.23
C VAL A 114 -5.07 -16.06 10.88
N PRO A 115 -6.27 -16.28 10.33
CA PRO A 115 -7.23 -17.21 10.93
C PRO A 115 -6.67 -18.64 11.06
N PRO A 116 -7.13 -19.43 12.04
CA PRO A 116 -6.64 -20.79 12.25
C PRO A 116 -6.84 -21.66 11.00
N GLY A 117 -5.83 -22.42 10.64
CA GLY A 117 -5.80 -23.29 9.45
C GLY A 117 -5.54 -22.56 8.13
N ARG A 118 -5.49 -21.24 8.12
CA ARG A 118 -5.16 -20.45 6.92
C ARG A 118 -3.67 -20.08 6.86
N SER A 119 -3.25 -19.65 5.69
CA SER A 119 -1.86 -19.26 5.42
C SER A 119 -1.77 -17.81 5.01
N PRO A 120 -0.79 -17.04 5.49
CA PRO A 120 -0.58 -15.66 4.99
C PRO A 120 -0.06 -15.68 3.56
N VAL A 121 -0.48 -14.69 2.79
CA VAL A 121 0.13 -14.31 1.51
C VAL A 121 0.24 -12.81 1.43
N VAL A 122 1.40 -12.30 1.02
CA VAL A 122 1.63 -10.88 0.81
C VAL A 122 1.56 -10.59 -0.68
N LEU A 123 0.67 -9.66 -1.08
CA LEU A 123 0.67 -9.11 -2.42
C LEU A 123 1.45 -7.82 -2.43
N THR A 124 2.41 -7.70 -3.34
CA THR A 124 3.20 -6.48 -3.55
C THR A 124 3.01 -5.96 -4.96
N PHE A 125 2.91 -4.62 -5.10
CA PHE A 125 2.69 -3.95 -6.37
C PHE A 125 3.76 -2.88 -6.57
N ASP A 126 4.63 -3.05 -7.56
CA ASP A 126 5.71 -2.11 -7.87
C ASP A 126 5.26 -1.04 -8.88
N ASP A 127 5.96 0.10 -8.94
CA ASP A 127 5.81 1.21 -9.89
C ASP A 127 4.59 2.11 -9.72
N SER A 128 3.67 1.84 -8.82
CA SER A 128 2.45 2.63 -8.60
C SER A 128 1.75 3.06 -9.91
N THR A 129 1.48 2.10 -10.79
CA THR A 129 0.89 2.37 -12.10
C THR A 129 -0.62 2.65 -12.00
N ARG A 130 -1.19 3.29 -13.04
CA ARG A 130 -2.62 3.59 -13.08
C ARG A 130 -3.51 2.34 -12.98
N GLY A 131 -3.07 1.19 -13.51
CA GLY A 131 -3.80 -0.07 -13.42
C GLY A 131 -3.84 -0.65 -12.00
N GLN A 132 -3.04 -0.14 -11.07
CA GLN A 132 -3.09 -0.56 -9.67
C GLN A 132 -4.17 0.22 -8.89
N PHE A 133 -4.31 1.53 -9.12
CA PHE A 133 -5.38 2.34 -8.55
C PHE A 133 -5.82 3.43 -9.51
N ASN A 134 -7.07 3.38 -9.96
CA ASN A 134 -7.64 4.33 -10.89
C ASN A 134 -9.02 4.80 -10.41
N TYR A 135 -9.31 6.09 -10.62
CA TYR A 135 -10.67 6.62 -10.52
C TYR A 135 -11.30 6.77 -11.89
N LEU A 136 -12.55 6.38 -12.00
CA LEU A 136 -13.45 6.70 -13.11
C LEU A 136 -14.47 7.74 -12.66
N LEU A 137 -15.09 8.41 -13.60
CA LEU A 137 -16.22 9.31 -13.37
C LEU A 137 -17.49 8.67 -13.95
N ASP A 138 -18.57 8.74 -13.18
CA ASP A 138 -19.89 8.35 -13.68
C ASP A 138 -20.53 9.45 -14.56
N ALA A 139 -21.76 9.24 -15.01
CA ALA A 139 -22.48 10.18 -15.83
C ALA A 139 -22.85 11.51 -15.12
N ALA A 140 -22.84 11.53 -13.79
CA ALA A 140 -23.04 12.73 -12.98
C ALA A 140 -21.72 13.46 -12.67
N GLY A 141 -20.56 12.86 -13.03
CA GLY A 141 -19.22 13.36 -12.73
C GLY A 141 -18.71 12.94 -11.35
N GLU A 142 -19.40 12.04 -10.66
CA GLU A 142 -18.96 11.50 -9.38
C GLU A 142 -17.85 10.46 -9.56
N LYS A 143 -16.84 10.51 -8.69
CA LYS A 143 -15.70 9.60 -8.73
C LYS A 143 -16.02 8.27 -8.09
N TYR A 144 -15.58 7.19 -8.71
CA TYR A 144 -15.58 5.86 -8.12
C TYR A 144 -14.29 5.10 -8.48
N ILE A 145 -13.96 4.08 -7.70
CA ILE A 145 -12.79 3.23 -7.97
C ILE A 145 -13.10 2.37 -9.22
N ASP A 146 -12.17 2.39 -10.17
CA ASP A 146 -12.24 1.54 -11.36
C ASP A 146 -12.29 0.05 -10.93
N PRO A 147 -13.36 -0.69 -11.26
CA PRO A 147 -13.51 -2.10 -10.87
C PRO A 147 -12.47 -3.03 -11.52
N ASP A 148 -11.75 -2.54 -12.53
CA ASP A 148 -10.73 -3.29 -13.27
C ASP A 148 -9.29 -2.91 -12.86
N CYS A 149 -9.10 -1.94 -11.94
CA CYS A 149 -7.80 -1.73 -11.33
C CYS A 149 -7.56 -2.71 -10.16
N ALA A 150 -6.28 -2.88 -9.74
CA ALA A 150 -5.95 -3.83 -8.67
C ALA A 150 -6.77 -3.59 -7.39
N VAL A 151 -6.89 -2.33 -6.93
CA VAL A 151 -7.66 -1.99 -5.73
C VAL A 151 -9.15 -2.34 -5.91
N GLY A 152 -9.75 -2.05 -7.07
CA GLY A 152 -11.14 -2.40 -7.35
C GLY A 152 -11.38 -3.92 -7.35
N ILE A 153 -10.44 -4.68 -7.93
CA ILE A 153 -10.48 -6.14 -7.95
C ILE A 153 -10.31 -6.73 -6.53
N LEU A 154 -9.42 -6.17 -5.70
CA LEU A 154 -9.24 -6.58 -4.31
C LEU A 154 -10.49 -6.33 -3.48
N LEU A 155 -11.16 -5.18 -3.67
CA LEU A 155 -12.43 -4.88 -3.00
C LEU A 155 -13.55 -5.86 -3.40
N ASP A 156 -13.67 -6.17 -4.70
CA ASP A 156 -14.63 -7.16 -5.21
C ASP A 156 -14.34 -8.57 -4.64
N ALA A 157 -13.06 -8.98 -4.59
CA ALA A 157 -12.66 -10.25 -4.01
C ALA A 157 -12.97 -10.32 -2.51
N TYR A 158 -12.69 -9.27 -1.75
CA TYR A 158 -13.03 -9.19 -0.33
C TYR A 158 -14.55 -9.26 -0.08
N ALA A 159 -15.34 -8.58 -0.90
CA ALA A 159 -16.80 -8.65 -0.80
C ALA A 159 -17.36 -10.06 -1.07
N ARG A 160 -16.70 -10.84 -1.93
CA ARG A 160 -17.09 -12.24 -2.25
C ARG A 160 -16.54 -13.25 -1.26
N TRP A 161 -15.34 -13.04 -0.77
CA TRP A 161 -14.57 -13.96 0.07
C TRP A 161 -13.93 -13.20 1.25
N PRO A 162 -14.72 -12.83 2.28
CA PRO A 162 -14.18 -12.04 3.41
C PRO A 162 -12.99 -12.70 4.12
N GLU A 163 -12.89 -14.03 4.15
CA GLU A 163 -11.77 -14.75 4.75
C GLU A 163 -10.46 -14.59 3.96
N LEU A 164 -10.54 -14.18 2.68
CA LEU A 164 -9.36 -13.83 1.94
C LEU A 164 -8.67 -12.60 2.55
N GLY A 165 -9.44 -11.72 3.20
CA GLY A 165 -8.95 -10.46 3.72
C GLY A 165 -8.80 -9.36 2.64
N LEU A 166 -8.51 -8.15 3.10
CA LEU A 166 -8.22 -6.99 2.24
C LEU A 166 -6.89 -6.40 2.68
N ALA A 167 -5.82 -6.73 1.97
CA ALA A 167 -4.48 -6.22 2.24
C ALA A 167 -3.61 -6.24 0.98
N GLY A 168 -2.53 -5.44 0.98
CA GLY A 168 -1.54 -5.37 -0.07
C GLY A 168 -0.56 -4.25 0.17
N THR A 169 0.69 -4.42 -0.23
CA THR A 169 1.76 -3.44 -0.08
C THR A 169 2.09 -2.84 -1.44
N PHE A 170 1.91 -1.52 -1.58
CA PHE A 170 2.12 -0.81 -2.84
C PHE A 170 3.42 -0.01 -2.78
N PHE A 171 4.41 -0.39 -3.56
CA PHE A 171 5.70 0.27 -3.66
C PHE A 171 5.63 1.44 -4.64
N LEU A 172 5.62 2.64 -4.08
CA LEU A 172 5.39 3.90 -4.79
C LEU A 172 6.64 4.45 -5.44
N ASN A 173 6.47 5.13 -6.56
CA ASN A 173 7.42 6.06 -7.14
C ASN A 173 6.82 7.47 -7.26
N GLY A 174 7.57 8.43 -7.85
CA GLY A 174 7.23 9.85 -7.85
C GLY A 174 5.98 10.28 -8.63
N ASN A 175 5.31 9.36 -9.33
CA ASN A 175 4.04 9.61 -10.02
C ASN A 175 2.98 8.57 -9.61
N PRO A 176 2.50 8.61 -8.36
CA PRO A 176 1.63 7.57 -7.83
C PRO A 176 0.33 7.44 -8.64
N PHE A 177 0.13 6.26 -9.22
CA PHE A 177 -1.10 5.85 -9.91
C PHE A 177 -1.53 6.72 -11.10
N GLY A 178 -0.63 7.51 -11.69
CA GLY A 178 -0.77 8.13 -13.01
C GLY A 178 -1.95 9.09 -13.23
N GLN A 179 -2.65 9.52 -12.19
CA GLN A 179 -3.67 10.60 -12.21
C GLN A 179 -3.20 11.73 -11.31
N SER A 180 -2.43 12.65 -11.89
CA SER A 180 -1.72 13.70 -11.16
C SER A 180 -2.65 14.63 -10.36
N GLU A 181 -3.91 14.79 -10.77
CA GLU A 181 -4.93 15.59 -10.09
C GLU A 181 -5.48 14.92 -8.81
N TYR A 182 -5.35 13.58 -8.69
CA TYR A 182 -5.93 12.80 -7.58
C TYR A 182 -4.89 12.06 -6.72
N TRP A 183 -3.60 12.23 -6.95
CA TRP A 183 -2.59 11.40 -6.31
C TRP A 183 -2.61 11.47 -4.76
N GLN A 184 -2.84 12.66 -4.18
CA GLN A 184 -2.94 12.82 -2.72
C GLN A 184 -4.16 12.09 -2.15
N GLU A 185 -5.31 12.27 -2.80
CA GLU A 185 -6.55 11.61 -2.43
C GLU A 185 -6.41 10.08 -2.53
N LYS A 186 -5.76 9.59 -3.59
CA LYS A 186 -5.50 8.15 -3.77
C LYS A 186 -4.64 7.58 -2.66
N LEU A 187 -3.52 8.23 -2.30
CA LEU A 187 -2.66 7.75 -1.21
C LEU A 187 -3.41 7.72 0.12
N LYS A 188 -4.17 8.77 0.42
CA LYS A 188 -5.01 8.79 1.62
C LYS A 188 -6.05 7.67 1.60
N HIS A 189 -6.77 7.50 0.49
CA HIS A 189 -7.80 6.47 0.34
C HIS A 189 -7.22 5.06 0.50
N MET A 190 -6.02 4.79 -0.03
CA MET A 190 -5.36 3.50 0.17
C MET A 190 -5.05 3.22 1.63
N VAL A 191 -4.54 4.21 2.36
CA VAL A 191 -4.28 4.06 3.80
C VAL A 191 -5.59 3.88 4.59
N ASP A 192 -6.64 4.63 4.24
CA ASP A 192 -7.97 4.50 4.85
C ASP A 192 -8.60 3.10 4.60
N LEU A 193 -8.28 2.46 3.47
CA LEU A 193 -8.68 1.07 3.15
C LEU A 193 -7.78 0.01 3.82
N GLY A 194 -6.72 0.42 4.53
CA GLY A 194 -5.81 -0.47 5.23
C GLY A 194 -4.66 -1.02 4.38
N PHE A 195 -4.44 -0.53 3.16
CA PHE A 195 -3.27 -0.91 2.36
C PHE A 195 -1.98 -0.27 2.87
N GLU A 196 -0.87 -0.98 2.73
CA GLU A 196 0.45 -0.49 3.08
C GLU A 196 1.10 0.23 1.90
N LEU A 197 1.70 1.40 2.18
CA LEU A 197 2.52 2.15 1.22
C LEU A 197 4.00 1.88 1.48
N GLY A 198 4.70 1.35 0.49
CA GLY A 198 6.13 1.11 0.47
C GLY A 198 6.87 2.08 -0.45
N SER A 199 8.20 2.07 -0.41
CA SER A 199 9.06 2.85 -1.30
C SER A 199 9.55 2.01 -2.47
N HIS A 200 9.42 2.55 -3.69
CA HIS A 200 10.16 2.10 -4.86
C HIS A 200 11.09 3.22 -5.37
N THR A 201 11.46 4.12 -4.44
CA THR A 201 12.16 5.39 -4.64
C THR A 201 11.36 6.38 -5.51
N PHE A 202 11.77 7.66 -5.50
CA PHE A 202 11.04 8.69 -6.25
C PHE A 202 11.22 8.55 -7.76
N SER A 203 12.46 8.38 -8.24
CA SER A 203 12.80 8.39 -9.67
C SER A 203 13.13 7.01 -10.25
N HIS A 204 13.04 5.95 -9.45
CA HIS A 204 13.35 4.57 -9.86
C HIS A 204 14.76 4.43 -10.48
N PRO A 205 15.84 4.86 -9.80
CA PRO A 205 17.18 4.88 -10.38
C PRO A 205 17.87 3.51 -10.27
N PHE A 206 18.88 3.29 -11.09
CA PHE A 206 19.82 2.18 -10.89
C PHE A 206 20.77 2.52 -9.73
N PHE A 207 20.61 1.92 -8.57
CA PHE A 207 21.42 2.21 -7.37
C PHE A 207 22.92 2.02 -7.55
N ASN A 208 23.35 1.16 -8.46
CA ASN A 208 24.76 0.96 -8.78
C ASN A 208 25.35 2.02 -9.75
N ARG A 209 24.55 3.01 -10.19
CA ARG A 209 24.96 4.09 -11.10
C ARG A 209 24.92 5.48 -10.50
N ILE A 210 24.44 5.60 -9.28
CA ILE A 210 24.33 6.86 -8.55
C ILE A 210 25.07 6.77 -7.21
N THR A 211 25.33 7.90 -6.60
CA THR A 211 26.03 7.99 -5.31
C THR A 211 25.08 7.66 -4.15
N ASP A 212 25.64 7.30 -3.00
CA ASP A 212 24.90 7.03 -1.77
C ASP A 212 24.06 8.26 -1.34
N GLU A 213 24.55 9.46 -1.57
CA GLU A 213 23.82 10.69 -1.26
C GLU A 213 22.60 10.89 -2.19
N GLU A 214 22.76 10.61 -3.49
CA GLU A 214 21.65 10.65 -4.46
C GLU A 214 20.59 9.58 -4.13
N ILE A 215 21.00 8.39 -3.63
CA ILE A 215 20.06 7.36 -3.17
C ILE A 215 19.24 7.90 -1.98
N ARG A 216 19.90 8.47 -0.95
CA ARG A 216 19.20 9.03 0.22
C ARG A 216 18.26 10.16 -0.18
N ALA A 217 18.70 11.05 -1.05
CA ALA A 217 17.89 12.14 -1.57
C ALA A 217 16.62 11.63 -2.27
N ASP A 218 16.74 10.60 -3.08
CA ASP A 218 15.63 10.02 -3.83
C ASP A 218 14.61 9.30 -2.93
N ILE A 219 15.10 8.57 -1.92
CA ILE A 219 14.25 7.94 -0.89
C ILE A 219 13.51 9.00 -0.07
N VAL A 220 14.21 10.02 0.43
CA VAL A 220 13.61 11.10 1.23
C VAL A 220 12.59 11.89 0.41
N LYS A 221 12.87 12.13 -0.86
CA LYS A 221 11.95 12.82 -1.76
C LYS A 221 10.59 12.12 -1.86
N LEU A 222 10.58 10.79 -1.94
CA LEU A 222 9.34 10.02 -1.92
C LEU A 222 8.64 10.09 -0.56
N GLN A 223 9.38 9.96 0.55
CA GLN A 223 8.82 10.10 1.90
C GLN A 223 8.13 11.45 2.10
N LEU A 224 8.76 12.53 1.65
CA LEU A 224 8.18 13.88 1.70
C LEU A 224 6.92 14.00 0.83
N GLN A 225 6.89 13.36 -0.34
CA GLN A 225 5.69 13.32 -1.18
C GLN A 225 4.55 12.58 -0.47
N VAL A 226 4.82 11.42 0.14
CA VAL A 226 3.79 10.68 0.91
C VAL A 226 3.26 11.53 2.07
N TRP A 227 4.10 12.28 2.76
CA TRP A 227 3.65 13.17 3.85
C TRP A 227 2.73 14.32 3.40
N GLN A 228 2.81 14.74 2.14
CA GLN A 228 1.86 15.73 1.60
C GLN A 228 0.43 15.17 1.49
N ALA A 229 0.28 13.87 1.35
CA ALA A 229 -1.01 13.19 1.27
C ALA A 229 -1.45 12.61 2.63
N VAL A 230 -0.51 11.98 3.34
CA VAL A 230 -0.73 11.28 4.61
C VAL A 230 0.33 11.75 5.61
N PRO A 231 0.11 12.88 6.30
CA PRO A 231 1.06 13.41 7.28
C PRO A 231 1.43 12.41 8.37
N GLY A 232 2.73 12.24 8.61
CA GLY A 232 3.23 11.32 9.63
C GLY A 232 3.27 9.85 9.23
N TYR A 233 2.89 9.49 8.00
CA TYR A 233 3.05 8.12 7.50
C TYR A 233 4.53 7.77 7.31
N HIS A 234 5.02 6.73 7.98
CA HIS A 234 6.39 6.26 7.85
C HIS A 234 6.45 5.04 6.92
N ILE A 235 7.14 5.19 5.79
CA ILE A 235 7.42 4.09 4.89
C ILE A 235 8.42 3.15 5.55
N ARG A 236 8.05 1.85 5.67
CA ARG A 236 8.83 0.84 6.39
C ARG A 236 9.49 -0.20 5.49
N ALA A 237 9.01 -0.32 4.26
CA ALA A 237 9.50 -1.27 3.29
C ALA A 237 9.98 -0.57 2.02
N LEU A 238 11.09 -1.06 1.45
CA LEU A 238 11.61 -0.59 0.17
C LEU A 238 11.78 -1.78 -0.78
N ALA A 239 11.17 -1.71 -1.96
CA ALA A 239 11.47 -2.59 -3.08
C ALA A 239 12.62 -2.00 -3.88
N LEU A 240 13.68 -2.79 -4.08
CA LEU A 240 14.88 -2.34 -4.79
C LEU A 240 14.56 -2.13 -6.28
N PRO A 241 14.73 -0.91 -6.83
CA PRO A 241 14.58 -0.67 -8.26
C PRO A 241 15.44 -1.65 -9.10
N TYR A 242 14.83 -2.33 -10.05
CA TYR A 242 15.45 -3.38 -10.86
C TYR A 242 16.04 -4.55 -10.06
N GLY A 243 15.71 -4.70 -8.77
CA GLY A 243 16.34 -5.66 -7.88
C GLY A 243 17.81 -5.35 -7.55
N ILE A 244 18.29 -4.14 -7.87
CA ILE A 244 19.70 -3.76 -7.71
C ILE A 244 19.91 -3.04 -6.39
N ALA A 245 20.65 -3.67 -5.47
CA ALA A 245 21.05 -3.05 -4.22
C ALA A 245 22.20 -2.04 -4.42
N PRO A 246 22.28 -1.00 -3.57
CA PRO A 246 23.49 -0.17 -3.48
C PRO A 246 24.70 -1.02 -3.04
N ARG A 247 25.93 -0.53 -3.24
CA ARG A 247 27.16 -1.22 -2.82
C ARG A 247 27.16 -1.44 -1.32
N ASP A 248 26.81 -0.43 -0.56
CA ASP A 248 26.51 -0.53 0.87
C ASP A 248 24.98 -0.58 1.04
N ARG A 249 24.45 -1.76 1.34
CA ARG A 249 23.00 -1.97 1.53
C ARG A 249 22.43 -1.10 2.65
N THR A 250 23.25 -0.70 3.64
CA THR A 250 22.78 0.14 4.75
C THR A 250 22.24 1.48 4.29
N VAL A 251 22.69 1.98 3.13
CA VAL A 251 22.21 3.22 2.50
C VAL A 251 20.72 3.15 2.15
N ALA A 252 20.23 1.97 1.79
CA ALA A 252 18.80 1.76 1.51
C ALA A 252 17.99 1.40 2.77
N VAL A 253 18.67 1.02 3.86
CA VAL A 253 18.01 0.64 5.14
C VAL A 253 17.69 1.88 5.96
N SER A 254 18.68 2.74 6.22
CA SER A 254 18.47 3.93 7.05
C SER A 254 19.40 5.07 6.64
N GLY A 255 18.91 6.27 6.86
CA GLY A 255 19.67 7.47 6.53
C GLY A 255 18.86 8.73 6.72
N SER A 256 19.45 9.84 6.26
CA SER A 256 18.77 11.13 6.23
C SER A 256 19.27 11.97 5.04
N HIS A 257 18.42 12.87 4.58
CA HIS A 257 18.75 13.91 3.62
C HIS A 257 17.93 15.15 3.95
N ASP A 258 18.56 16.34 3.91
CA ASP A 258 17.94 17.64 4.23
C ASP A 258 17.15 17.65 5.56
N GLY A 259 17.68 16.98 6.59
CA GLY A 259 17.08 16.90 7.93
C GLY A 259 15.90 15.94 8.06
N VAL A 260 15.53 15.23 7.00
CA VAL A 260 14.50 14.18 7.02
C VAL A 260 15.14 12.80 7.06
N SER A 261 14.77 11.99 8.05
CA SER A 261 15.28 10.63 8.23
C SER A 261 14.30 9.60 7.68
N PHE A 262 14.84 8.46 7.25
CA PHE A 262 14.09 7.26 6.91
C PHE A 262 14.69 6.03 7.58
N ASN A 263 13.86 5.00 7.77
CA ASN A 263 14.28 3.70 8.27
C ASN A 263 13.38 2.60 7.71
N HIS A 264 13.92 1.78 6.81
CA HIS A 264 13.23 0.65 6.23
C HIS A 264 13.55 -0.62 7.02
N SER A 265 12.53 -1.26 7.55
CA SER A 265 12.63 -2.54 8.24
C SER A 265 12.79 -3.69 7.24
N TYR A 266 12.28 -3.52 6.02
CA TYR A 266 12.20 -4.57 5.00
C TYR A 266 12.75 -4.10 3.66
N LEU A 267 13.67 -4.89 3.07
CA LEU A 267 14.15 -4.69 1.69
C LEU A 267 13.71 -5.87 0.82
N MET A 268 12.97 -5.56 -0.23
CA MET A 268 12.42 -6.53 -1.16
C MET A 268 13.29 -6.67 -2.39
N GLU A 269 13.60 -7.91 -2.75
CA GLU A 269 14.34 -8.25 -3.97
C GLU A 269 13.39 -8.63 -5.12
N VAL A 270 13.93 -8.75 -6.33
CA VAL A 270 13.21 -9.32 -7.46
C VAL A 270 13.27 -10.85 -7.36
N GLY A 271 12.17 -11.47 -7.65
CA GLY A 271 11.73 -12.82 -7.52
C GLY A 271 12.70 -13.98 -7.55
N ALA A 272 12.43 -14.95 -6.69
CA ALA A 272 13.11 -16.23 -6.69
C ALA A 272 12.27 -17.34 -6.05
N GLU A 273 11.81 -17.18 -4.80
CA GLU A 273 11.20 -18.24 -4.00
C GLU A 273 10.31 -17.66 -2.90
N PRO A 274 9.46 -18.46 -2.25
CA PRO A 274 8.72 -18.04 -1.05
C PRO A 274 9.68 -17.60 0.07
N ALA A 275 9.31 -16.55 0.81
CA ALA A 275 10.08 -16.04 1.93
C ALA A 275 9.99 -16.96 3.16
N PHE A 276 10.89 -16.80 4.10
CA PHE A 276 10.82 -17.47 5.39
C PHE A 276 9.88 -16.72 6.34
N ALA A 277 9.20 -17.45 7.21
CA ALA A 277 8.42 -16.88 8.31
C ALA A 277 9.30 -16.01 9.24
N PRO A 278 8.69 -15.06 10.01
CA PRO A 278 9.45 -14.13 10.86
C PRO A 278 10.38 -14.81 11.85
N ASP A 279 9.92 -15.94 12.45
CA ASP A 279 10.64 -16.66 13.50
C ASP A 279 11.58 -17.74 12.96
N HIS A 280 11.65 -17.91 11.66
CA HIS A 280 12.56 -18.88 11.06
C HIS A 280 14.02 -18.35 11.08
N VAL A 281 15.00 -19.19 11.46
CA VAL A 281 16.43 -18.84 11.57
C VAL A 281 17.03 -18.24 10.29
N ARG A 282 16.47 -18.56 9.11
CA ARG A 282 16.91 -18.03 7.81
C ARG A 282 16.17 -16.77 7.38
N HIS A 283 15.24 -16.27 8.18
CA HIS A 283 14.56 -15.01 7.86
C HIS A 283 15.55 -13.85 7.83
N ASN A 284 15.60 -13.14 6.72
CA ASN A 284 16.41 -11.94 6.57
C ASN A 284 15.53 -10.78 6.05
N PRO A 285 15.12 -9.86 6.92
CA PRO A 285 14.24 -8.76 6.54
C PRO A 285 14.89 -7.79 5.55
N LEU A 286 16.20 -7.76 5.46
CA LEU A 286 16.95 -6.89 4.56
C LEU A 286 17.31 -7.56 3.21
N SER A 287 16.74 -8.74 2.93
CA SER A 287 16.93 -9.47 1.67
C SER A 287 15.76 -10.45 1.48
N MET A 288 14.56 -9.90 1.27
CA MET A 288 13.35 -10.70 1.18
C MET A 288 13.02 -11.05 -0.27
N PRO A 289 12.98 -12.36 -0.60
CA PRO A 289 12.62 -12.79 -1.94
C PRO A 289 11.13 -12.59 -2.22
N ARG A 290 10.80 -12.39 -3.49
CA ARG A 290 9.43 -12.31 -3.98
C ARG A 290 9.25 -13.25 -5.17
N ILE A 291 8.03 -13.66 -5.45
CA ILE A 291 7.65 -14.50 -6.58
C ILE A 291 7.00 -13.59 -7.63
N ALA A 292 7.57 -13.50 -8.83
CA ALA A 292 6.91 -12.78 -9.91
C ALA A 292 5.58 -13.44 -10.26
N ALA A 293 4.52 -12.65 -10.38
CA ALA A 293 3.16 -13.12 -10.61
C ALA A 293 2.93 -13.50 -12.07
N THR A 294 3.53 -14.61 -12.50
CA THR A 294 3.30 -15.27 -13.80
C THR A 294 2.66 -16.63 -13.57
N ASP A 295 1.92 -17.15 -14.55
CA ASP A 295 1.26 -18.46 -14.44
C ASP A 295 2.24 -19.57 -14.05
N GLU A 296 3.41 -19.59 -14.68
CA GLU A 296 4.44 -20.59 -14.41
C GLU A 296 4.94 -20.54 -12.95
N LEU A 297 5.31 -19.35 -12.47
CA LEU A 297 5.89 -19.20 -11.13
C LEU A 297 4.86 -19.33 -10.03
N LEU A 298 3.64 -18.81 -10.22
CA LEU A 298 2.55 -18.96 -9.27
C LEU A 298 2.17 -20.45 -9.13
N SER A 299 1.90 -21.17 -10.22
CA SER A 299 1.60 -22.59 -10.19
C SER A 299 2.74 -23.37 -9.51
N ARG A 300 3.97 -23.20 -9.98
CA ARG A 300 5.14 -23.89 -9.44
C ARG A 300 5.29 -23.73 -7.92
N TRP A 301 5.20 -22.49 -7.42
CA TRP A 301 5.48 -22.24 -6.03
C TRP A 301 4.30 -22.53 -5.11
N LEU A 302 3.06 -22.26 -5.54
CA LEU A 302 1.88 -22.63 -4.76
C LEU A 302 1.73 -24.14 -4.66
N ASP A 303 1.97 -24.89 -5.75
CA ASP A 303 1.96 -26.35 -5.72
C ASP A 303 3.11 -26.92 -4.86
N TRP A 304 4.28 -26.28 -4.90
CA TRP A 304 5.37 -26.66 -4.00
C TRP A 304 5.01 -26.42 -2.54
N LEU A 305 4.38 -25.29 -2.21
CA LEU A 305 3.96 -24.93 -0.86
C LEU A 305 2.88 -25.87 -0.30
N ASP A 306 2.07 -26.51 -1.13
CA ASP A 306 1.09 -27.51 -0.70
C ASP A 306 1.73 -28.82 -0.22
N GLY A 307 3.03 -28.99 -0.41
CA GLY A 307 3.77 -30.13 0.13
C GLY A 307 3.96 -30.05 1.65
N PRO A 308 4.23 -31.19 2.30
CA PRO A 308 4.32 -31.29 3.75
C PRO A 308 5.43 -30.38 4.31
N LEU A 309 5.17 -29.76 5.45
CA LEU A 309 6.08 -28.91 6.23
C LEU A 309 6.64 -27.67 5.51
N ARG A 310 6.04 -27.30 4.36
CA ARG A 310 6.58 -26.21 3.55
C ARG A 310 5.89 -24.88 3.79
N ARG A 311 4.56 -24.89 3.86
CA ARG A 311 3.73 -23.71 3.96
C ARG A 311 3.55 -23.27 5.41
N TYR A 312 3.57 -21.95 5.66
CA TYR A 312 3.06 -21.40 6.91
C TYR A 312 1.57 -21.74 7.04
N ILE A 313 1.17 -22.29 8.18
CA ILE A 313 -0.24 -22.54 8.53
C ILE A 313 -0.42 -22.04 9.95
N SER A 314 -1.30 -21.05 10.14
CA SER A 314 -1.56 -20.46 11.46
C SER A 314 -2.37 -21.38 12.35
N ASP A 315 -2.07 -21.38 13.65
CA ASP A 315 -2.96 -21.94 14.67
C ASP A 315 -4.04 -20.95 15.14
N GLY A 316 -3.94 -19.68 14.69
CA GLY A 316 -4.85 -18.59 15.04
C GLY A 316 -4.53 -17.89 16.36
N ASN A 317 -3.48 -18.30 17.08
CA ASN A 317 -3.06 -17.70 18.34
C ASN A 317 -1.77 -16.87 18.15
N PRO A 318 -1.86 -15.53 18.16
CA PRO A 318 -0.66 -14.70 17.92
C PRO A 318 0.36 -14.72 19.07
N ASP A 319 0.00 -15.26 20.24
CA ASP A 319 0.86 -15.28 21.42
C ASP A 319 1.73 -16.54 21.51
N VAL A 320 1.50 -17.54 20.63
CA VAL A 320 2.19 -18.84 20.65
C VAL A 320 2.73 -19.14 19.27
N LEU A 321 3.97 -19.60 19.19
CA LEU A 321 4.58 -20.08 17.95
C LEU A 321 4.36 -21.61 17.85
N THR A 322 3.46 -22.03 16.97
CA THR A 322 3.15 -23.44 16.74
C THR A 322 3.83 -23.98 15.49
N TYR A 323 4.55 -25.07 15.63
CA TYR A 323 5.30 -25.71 14.53
C TYR A 323 5.51 -27.22 14.79
N PRO A 324 5.70 -28.03 13.74
CA PRO A 324 6.06 -29.45 13.86
C PRO A 324 7.45 -29.65 14.50
N ASP A 325 7.60 -30.72 15.31
CA ASP A 325 8.85 -31.03 16.03
C ASP A 325 10.07 -31.12 15.10
N GLU A 326 9.90 -31.54 13.85
CA GLU A 326 10.94 -31.65 12.84
C GLU A 326 11.57 -30.29 12.48
N LEU A 327 10.87 -29.18 12.76
CA LEU A 327 11.35 -27.82 12.47
C LEU A 327 11.99 -27.13 13.69
N GLN A 328 12.08 -27.76 14.84
CA GLN A 328 12.61 -27.16 16.08
C GLN A 328 13.99 -26.50 15.93
N GLU A 329 14.89 -27.10 15.14
CA GLU A 329 16.23 -26.54 14.88
C GLU A 329 16.21 -25.31 13.96
N GLN A 330 15.04 -24.99 13.37
CA GLN A 330 14.88 -23.88 12.44
C GLN A 330 14.35 -22.60 13.11
N ILE A 331 14.15 -22.62 14.41
CA ILE A 331 13.69 -21.45 15.18
C ILE A 331 14.84 -20.45 15.30
N LYS A 332 14.49 -19.16 15.09
CA LYS A 332 15.40 -18.05 15.35
C LYS A 332 15.71 -17.99 16.86
N LYS A 333 16.96 -18.18 17.24
CA LYS A 333 17.36 -18.02 18.63
C LYS A 333 17.23 -16.56 19.03
N THR A 334 16.41 -16.30 20.03
CA THR A 334 16.34 -14.97 20.66
C THR A 334 17.73 -14.64 21.22
N PRO A 335 18.29 -13.43 20.93
CA PRO A 335 19.62 -13.03 21.39
C PRO A 335 19.72 -12.93 22.89
#